data_3071c97300ef6a282e0ebb51d560c837
#
_entry.id   3071c97300ef6a282e0ebb51d560c837
#
_cell.length_a   1.000
_cell.length_b   1.000
_cell.length_c   1.000
_cell.angle_alpha   90.00
_cell.angle_beta   90.00
_cell.angle_gamma   90.00
#
_symmetry.space_group_name_H-M   'P 1'
#
loop_
_entity.id
_entity.type
_entity.pdbx_description
1 polymer ?
#
loop_
_entity_poly.entity_id
_entity_poly.type
_entity_poly.pdbx_seq_one_letter_code
_entity_poly.pdbx_strand_id
1 'polypeptide(L)'
;MREGQRLFSVLKGKKQLPNFLGVADTYRDPKFLIRKGNERVLKARLEDAKFFWMQDVKSSLKEKSKKLDQVIFQEPLGSYQDKTDRLKKIVAYFSDRLELQTEKNAATEAAELSKVDLMTDMVREFPSLQGKMGGLYAREEGYSILIWKAIYEHYQPVSLDDSSPFSLTGAILSVADKLDTIVGTTGVGIEVSGSKDPFGIRRNAQGVCKIILEKKLSFSFPRLLDKVINTMKDRLVRDKEDVKSFVLDFFKNRLQHIFESQGYRYDLVKASLAPGIDNVYHSYLRLKALNSLKDSPQFEPMIMIAKRVNNILQDKSKYKVNEGLLLEKQERELHTTFSIIRDNILPLIAIGDFAKAQRMIFRMRSSINDFFDHVLVMTDDKRLRRNRLALLQEISRLLSKIADYSLVVIKG
;
A
#
# COMPACT_ATOMS: atom_id res chain seq x y z
N MET A 1 21.06 -12.55 18.30
CA MET A 1 22.06 -11.63 18.85
C MET A 1 21.55 -10.20 19.08
N ARG A 2 20.41 -9.78 18.51
CA ARG A 2 19.83 -8.42 18.72
C ARG A 2 18.96 -8.32 19.98
N GLU A 3 18.40 -9.43 20.45
CA GLU A 3 17.52 -9.47 21.63
C GLU A 3 18.28 -9.98 22.85
N GLY A 4 18.33 -9.19 23.88
CA GLY A 4 18.87 -9.54 25.21
C GLY A 4 20.39 -9.54 25.37
N GLN A 5 21.18 -9.39 24.29
CA GLN A 5 22.65 -9.27 24.37
C GLN A 5 23.16 -8.22 23.42
N ARG A 6 23.97 -7.29 23.91
CA ARG A 6 24.59 -6.20 23.12
C ARG A 6 25.80 -6.73 22.32
N LEU A 7 25.58 -7.76 21.47
CA LEU A 7 26.59 -8.38 20.63
C LEU A 7 26.31 -8.08 19.16
N PHE A 8 27.35 -7.67 18.45
CA PHE A 8 27.30 -7.33 17.04
C PHE A 8 28.17 -8.29 16.23
N SER A 9 27.65 -8.79 15.11
CA SER A 9 28.44 -9.56 14.16
C SER A 9 29.45 -8.67 13.42
N VAL A 10 30.61 -9.22 13.10
CA VAL A 10 31.65 -8.53 12.34
C VAL A 10 31.60 -9.00 10.90
N LEU A 11 31.59 -8.06 9.95
CA LEU A 11 31.55 -8.34 8.52
C LEU A 11 32.82 -7.82 7.85
N LYS A 12 33.32 -8.56 6.85
CA LYS A 12 34.31 -8.08 5.87
C LYS A 12 33.62 -8.06 4.49
N GLY A 13 33.19 -6.88 4.08
CA GLY A 13 32.29 -6.75 2.94
C GLY A 13 30.94 -7.45 3.23
N LYS A 14 30.55 -8.42 2.43
CA LYS A 14 29.32 -9.23 2.64
C LYS A 14 29.56 -10.52 3.44
N LYS A 15 30.80 -10.86 3.76
CA LYS A 15 31.15 -12.11 4.46
C LYS A 15 31.17 -11.88 5.97
N GLN A 16 30.40 -12.67 6.70
CA GLN A 16 30.44 -12.69 8.17
C GLN A 16 31.75 -13.35 8.63
N LEU A 17 32.42 -12.71 9.59
CA LEU A 17 33.61 -13.23 10.24
C LEU A 17 33.22 -14.02 11.51
N PRO A 18 34.05 -14.95 11.96
CA PRO A 18 33.85 -15.70 13.21
C PRO A 18 34.23 -14.86 14.44
N ASN A 19 33.85 -13.60 14.43
CA ASN A 19 34.14 -12.60 15.45
C ASN A 19 32.84 -11.86 15.82
N PHE A 20 32.81 -11.34 17.03
CA PHE A 20 31.73 -10.46 17.49
C PHE A 20 32.30 -9.26 18.24
N LEU A 21 31.52 -8.16 18.29
CA LEU A 21 31.77 -7.03 19.15
C LEU A 21 30.75 -7.01 20.25
N GLY A 22 31.22 -6.91 21.50
CA GLY A 22 30.38 -6.70 22.68
C GLY A 22 30.55 -5.28 23.21
N VAL A 23 29.45 -4.64 23.63
CA VAL A 23 29.47 -3.35 24.32
C VAL A 23 29.29 -3.64 25.80
N ALA A 24 30.28 -3.27 26.62
CA ALA A 24 30.24 -3.40 28.06
C ALA A 24 30.13 -2.01 28.73
N ASP A 25 29.42 -1.93 29.85
CA ASP A 25 29.25 -0.70 30.64
C ASP A 25 30.47 -0.40 31.55
N THR A 26 31.60 -1.10 31.31
CA THR A 26 32.86 -0.93 32.02
C THR A 26 34.01 -0.78 31.03
N TYR A 27 35.00 0.06 31.42
CA TYR A 27 36.19 0.27 30.59
C TYR A 27 37.32 -0.75 30.89
N ARG A 28 37.14 -1.61 31.89
CA ARG A 28 38.09 -2.66 32.21
C ARG A 28 37.44 -4.04 32.21
N ASP A 29 38.08 -4.98 31.53
CA ASP A 29 37.74 -6.41 31.55
C ASP A 29 38.96 -7.21 32.07
N PRO A 30 39.23 -7.16 33.39
CA PRO A 30 40.37 -7.82 33.97
C PRO A 30 40.25 -9.36 33.74
N LYS A 31 41.34 -9.96 33.25
CA LYS A 31 41.39 -11.39 32.88
C LYS A 31 40.42 -11.81 31.77
N PHE A 32 39.84 -10.83 31.00
CA PHE A 32 38.90 -11.09 29.92
C PHE A 32 37.63 -11.86 30.35
N LEU A 33 37.14 -11.61 31.55
CA LEU A 33 36.00 -12.34 32.12
C LEU A 33 34.70 -12.07 31.36
N ILE A 34 34.45 -10.81 31.00
CA ILE A 34 33.27 -10.39 30.22
C ILE A 34 33.33 -11.01 28.82
N ARG A 35 34.49 -10.94 28.17
CA ARG A 35 34.69 -11.57 26.85
C ARG A 35 34.48 -13.08 26.91
N LYS A 36 35.12 -13.79 27.84
CA LYS A 36 34.96 -15.26 28.02
C LYS A 36 33.52 -15.65 28.35
N GLY A 37 32.82 -14.85 29.16
CA GLY A 37 31.42 -15.05 29.49
C GLY A 37 30.54 -14.94 28.24
N ASN A 38 30.71 -13.88 27.44
CA ASN A 38 29.96 -13.70 26.19
C ASN A 38 30.27 -14.79 25.14
N GLU A 39 31.55 -15.18 25.01
CA GLU A 39 31.96 -16.31 24.13
C GLU A 39 31.26 -17.60 24.52
N ARG A 40 31.23 -17.93 25.83
CA ARG A 40 30.56 -19.13 26.35
C ARG A 40 29.05 -19.13 26.07
N VAL A 41 28.38 -18.01 26.33
CA VAL A 41 26.93 -17.88 26.09
C VAL A 41 26.63 -17.98 24.60
N LEU A 42 27.41 -17.29 23.75
CA LEU A 42 27.21 -17.34 22.29
C LEU A 42 27.43 -18.75 21.75
N LYS A 43 28.46 -19.45 22.22
CA LYS A 43 28.73 -20.84 21.84
C LYS A 43 27.58 -21.77 22.22
N ALA A 44 27.07 -21.67 23.44
CA ALA A 44 25.91 -22.47 23.88
C ALA A 44 24.68 -22.20 22.99
N ARG A 45 24.34 -20.92 22.70
CA ARG A 45 23.22 -20.58 21.82
C ARG A 45 23.40 -21.11 20.39
N LEU A 46 24.61 -21.13 19.85
CA LEU A 46 24.87 -21.69 18.52
C LEU A 46 24.74 -23.22 18.51
N GLU A 47 25.15 -23.91 19.61
CA GLU A 47 24.96 -25.35 19.80
C GLU A 47 23.47 -25.68 19.90
N ASP A 48 22.68 -24.93 20.67
CA ASP A 48 21.23 -25.05 20.74
C ASP A 48 20.58 -24.88 19.37
N ALA A 49 20.93 -23.80 18.64
CA ALA A 49 20.40 -23.56 17.29
C ALA A 49 20.73 -24.70 16.33
N LYS A 50 21.93 -25.26 16.39
CA LYS A 50 22.31 -26.46 15.61
C LYS A 50 21.48 -27.67 15.99
N PHE A 51 21.24 -27.90 17.27
CA PHE A 51 20.41 -28.98 17.75
C PHE A 51 18.97 -28.85 17.25
N PHE A 52 18.34 -27.66 17.40
CA PHE A 52 16.97 -27.42 16.91
C PHE A 52 16.87 -27.59 15.39
N TRP A 53 17.84 -27.10 14.62
CA TRP A 53 17.86 -27.35 13.18
C TRP A 53 17.83 -28.84 12.86
N MET A 54 18.70 -29.63 13.53
CA MET A 54 18.77 -31.07 13.29
C MET A 54 17.50 -31.83 13.71
N GLN A 55 16.76 -31.34 14.70
CA GLN A 55 15.46 -31.90 15.09
C GLN A 55 14.38 -31.51 14.11
N ASP A 56 14.33 -30.20 13.73
CA ASP A 56 13.28 -29.67 12.90
C ASP A 56 13.28 -30.25 11.48
N VAL A 57 14.44 -30.55 10.90
CA VAL A 57 14.55 -31.16 9.56
C VAL A 57 14.14 -32.64 9.52
N LYS A 58 13.91 -33.30 10.64
CA LYS A 58 13.46 -34.70 10.66
C LYS A 58 12.03 -34.92 10.19
N SER A 59 11.21 -33.90 10.24
CA SER A 59 9.84 -33.94 9.73
C SER A 59 9.61 -32.78 8.75
N SER A 60 8.85 -33.04 7.71
CA SER A 60 8.60 -32.06 6.63
C SER A 60 7.72 -30.89 7.09
N LEU A 61 7.81 -29.76 6.37
CA LEU A 61 6.90 -28.62 6.56
C LEU A 61 5.45 -29.07 6.39
N LYS A 62 5.18 -29.98 5.44
CA LYS A 62 3.84 -30.52 5.18
C LYS A 62 3.29 -31.35 6.36
N GLU A 63 4.13 -32.06 7.07
CA GLU A 63 3.74 -32.78 8.30
C GLU A 63 3.48 -31.81 9.45
N LYS A 64 4.34 -30.80 9.62
CA LYS A 64 4.19 -29.76 10.62
C LYS A 64 2.95 -28.89 10.39
N SER A 65 2.57 -28.63 9.13
CA SER A 65 1.40 -27.81 8.80
C SER A 65 0.11 -28.37 9.39
N LYS A 66 0.00 -29.68 9.54
CA LYS A 66 -1.17 -30.35 10.16
C LYS A 66 -1.43 -29.94 11.62
N LYS A 67 -0.47 -29.28 12.26
CA LYS A 67 -0.59 -28.81 13.65
C LYS A 67 -0.94 -27.31 13.74
N LEU A 68 -1.08 -26.60 12.61
CA LEU A 68 -1.41 -25.17 12.61
C LEU A 68 -2.81 -24.88 13.14
N ASP A 69 -3.72 -25.85 13.13
CA ASP A 69 -5.04 -25.78 13.71
C ASP A 69 -5.02 -25.66 15.24
N GLN A 70 -3.95 -26.15 15.88
CA GLN A 70 -3.76 -26.15 17.34
C GLN A 70 -3.23 -24.80 17.86
N VAL A 71 -2.78 -23.90 16.99
CA VAL A 71 -2.23 -22.60 17.38
C VAL A 71 -3.17 -21.49 17.00
N ILE A 72 -3.71 -20.79 18.00
CA ILE A 72 -4.61 -19.67 17.80
C ILE A 72 -3.84 -18.47 17.26
N PHE A 73 -4.29 -17.93 16.12
CA PHE A 73 -3.79 -16.67 15.59
C PHE A 73 -4.40 -15.49 16.37
N GLN A 74 -5.72 -15.48 16.45
CA GLN A 74 -6.50 -14.50 17.19
C GLN A 74 -7.88 -15.12 17.45
N GLU A 75 -8.33 -15.12 18.70
CA GLU A 75 -9.50 -15.89 19.12
C GLU A 75 -10.74 -15.74 18.22
N PRO A 76 -11.16 -14.50 17.81
CA PRO A 76 -12.29 -14.36 16.90
C PRO A 76 -11.97 -14.79 15.46
N LEU A 77 -10.72 -14.74 15.04
CA LEU A 77 -10.29 -15.05 13.66
C LEU A 77 -9.81 -16.50 13.47
N GLY A 78 -9.71 -17.26 14.57
CA GLY A 78 -9.35 -18.69 14.58
C GLY A 78 -7.87 -18.96 14.60
N SER A 79 -7.49 -20.14 14.13
CA SER A 79 -6.13 -20.69 14.15
C SER A 79 -5.23 -20.13 13.05
N TYR A 80 -3.94 -20.46 13.09
CA TYR A 80 -3.02 -20.21 11.98
C TYR A 80 -3.35 -21.04 10.73
N GLN A 81 -4.03 -22.19 10.87
CA GLN A 81 -4.57 -22.94 9.73
C GLN A 81 -5.65 -22.11 9.04
N ASP A 82 -6.61 -21.56 9.79
CA ASP A 82 -7.62 -20.65 9.23
C ASP A 82 -6.99 -19.46 8.51
N LYS A 83 -5.92 -18.89 9.08
CA LYS A 83 -5.19 -17.77 8.46
C LYS A 83 -4.53 -18.20 7.14
N THR A 84 -3.82 -19.31 7.10
CA THR A 84 -3.19 -19.78 5.85
C THR A 84 -4.20 -20.10 4.78
N ASP A 85 -5.37 -20.64 5.14
CA ASP A 85 -6.47 -20.89 4.18
C ASP A 85 -7.07 -19.61 3.61
N ARG A 86 -7.16 -18.54 4.41
CA ARG A 86 -7.51 -17.20 3.91
C ARG A 86 -6.42 -16.65 2.99
N LEU A 87 -5.15 -16.75 3.39
CA LEU A 87 -4.01 -16.28 2.59
C LEU A 87 -3.98 -16.94 1.21
N LYS A 88 -4.18 -18.25 1.11
CA LYS A 88 -4.28 -18.96 -0.19
C LYS A 88 -5.31 -18.33 -1.10
N LYS A 89 -6.52 -18.03 -0.57
CA LYS A 89 -7.61 -17.42 -1.33
C LYS A 89 -7.31 -15.97 -1.77
N ILE A 90 -6.64 -15.21 -0.90
CA ILE A 90 -6.27 -13.81 -1.16
C ILE A 90 -5.16 -13.76 -2.22
N VAL A 91 -4.10 -14.57 -2.03
CA VAL A 91 -2.95 -14.64 -2.93
C VAL A 91 -3.36 -15.07 -4.33
N ALA A 92 -4.20 -16.13 -4.45
CA ALA A 92 -4.70 -16.58 -5.74
C ALA A 92 -5.48 -15.47 -6.47
N TYR A 93 -6.40 -14.80 -5.78
CA TYR A 93 -7.15 -13.67 -6.35
C TYR A 93 -6.24 -12.51 -6.75
N PHE A 94 -5.27 -12.15 -5.89
CA PHE A 94 -4.38 -11.03 -6.13
C PHE A 94 -3.46 -11.29 -7.33
N SER A 95 -2.93 -12.51 -7.45
CA SER A 95 -2.14 -12.94 -8.61
C SER A 95 -2.96 -12.84 -9.91
N ASP A 96 -4.24 -13.26 -9.90
CA ASP A 96 -5.12 -13.12 -11.05
C ASP A 96 -5.34 -11.66 -11.45
N ARG A 97 -5.48 -10.74 -10.48
CA ARG A 97 -5.64 -9.30 -10.74
C ARG A 97 -4.39 -8.62 -11.27
N LEU A 98 -3.23 -9.19 -11.02
CA LEU A 98 -1.94 -8.75 -11.53
C LEU A 98 -1.51 -9.50 -12.80
N GLU A 99 -2.36 -10.42 -13.31
CA GLU A 99 -2.08 -11.26 -14.50
C GLU A 99 -0.83 -12.13 -14.36
N LEU A 100 -0.51 -12.55 -13.11
CA LEU A 100 0.70 -13.29 -12.74
C LEU A 100 0.40 -14.80 -12.62
N GLN A 101 0.14 -15.45 -13.75
CA GLN A 101 -0.25 -16.86 -13.76
C GLN A 101 0.89 -17.81 -13.33
N THR A 102 2.12 -17.49 -13.71
CA THR A 102 3.32 -18.28 -13.35
C THR A 102 3.57 -18.25 -11.85
N GLU A 103 3.42 -17.10 -11.23
CA GLU A 103 3.66 -16.88 -9.81
C GLU A 103 2.52 -17.39 -8.93
N LYS A 104 1.29 -17.50 -9.45
CA LYS A 104 0.09 -17.83 -8.70
C LYS A 104 0.20 -19.14 -7.92
N ASN A 105 0.63 -20.22 -8.59
CA ASN A 105 0.76 -21.52 -7.96
C ASN A 105 1.82 -21.50 -6.86
N ALA A 106 3.00 -20.93 -7.17
CA ALA A 106 4.09 -20.82 -6.20
C ALA A 106 3.71 -19.94 -4.99
N ALA A 107 3.02 -18.82 -5.23
CA ALA A 107 2.56 -17.95 -4.16
C ALA A 107 1.47 -18.60 -3.29
N THR A 108 0.59 -19.41 -3.89
CA THR A 108 -0.45 -20.16 -3.16
C THR A 108 0.16 -21.26 -2.29
N GLU A 109 1.13 -22.00 -2.80
CA GLU A 109 1.86 -23.01 -2.04
C GLU A 109 2.71 -22.35 -0.93
N ALA A 110 3.37 -21.22 -1.24
CA ALA A 110 4.08 -20.46 -0.23
C ALA A 110 3.15 -19.94 0.88
N ALA A 111 1.91 -19.54 0.55
CA ALA A 111 0.92 -19.13 1.53
C ALA A 111 0.54 -20.25 2.49
N GLU A 112 0.38 -21.48 1.99
CA GLU A 112 0.09 -22.66 2.79
C GLU A 112 1.20 -22.94 3.82
N LEU A 113 2.47 -22.76 3.43
CA LEU A 113 3.63 -23.08 4.25
C LEU A 113 4.16 -21.89 5.05
N SER A 114 3.67 -20.68 4.83
CA SER A 114 4.27 -19.43 5.35
C SER A 114 4.30 -19.30 6.86
N LYS A 115 3.44 -20.04 7.57
CA LYS A 115 3.33 -19.97 9.04
C LYS A 115 3.76 -21.27 9.73
N VAL A 116 4.24 -22.25 8.96
CA VAL A 116 4.56 -23.59 9.47
C VAL A 116 5.79 -23.58 10.37
N ASP A 117 6.70 -22.64 10.18
CA ASP A 117 7.89 -22.50 11.02
C ASP A 117 7.57 -22.12 12.49
N LEU A 118 6.36 -21.63 12.76
CA LEU A 118 5.88 -21.44 14.12
C LEU A 118 5.77 -22.76 14.92
N MET A 119 5.72 -23.90 14.20
CA MET A 119 5.70 -25.25 14.77
C MET A 119 7.10 -25.82 15.02
N THR A 120 8.15 -25.10 14.70
CA THR A 120 9.53 -25.54 14.84
C THR A 120 10.11 -25.13 16.19
N ASP A 121 11.00 -25.96 16.71
CA ASP A 121 11.70 -25.67 17.97
C ASP A 121 12.62 -24.45 17.81
N MET A 122 13.21 -24.28 16.62
CA MET A 122 14.03 -23.11 16.29
C MET A 122 13.27 -21.79 16.44
N VAL A 123 12.06 -21.67 15.90
CA VAL A 123 11.29 -20.42 15.97
C VAL A 123 10.66 -20.25 17.35
N ARG A 124 10.36 -21.31 18.05
CA ARG A 124 9.90 -21.25 19.45
C ARG A 124 10.96 -20.63 20.35
N GLU A 125 12.23 -21.03 20.18
CA GLU A 125 13.36 -20.49 20.97
C GLU A 125 13.83 -19.13 20.44
N PHE A 126 13.78 -18.92 19.11
CA PHE A 126 14.22 -17.69 18.45
C PHE A 126 13.09 -17.08 17.61
N PRO A 127 12.07 -16.43 18.22
CA PRO A 127 10.90 -15.89 17.51
C PRO A 127 11.23 -14.88 16.42
N SER A 128 12.34 -14.15 16.55
CA SER A 128 12.80 -13.19 15.55
C SER A 128 13.25 -13.82 14.22
N LEU A 129 13.35 -15.15 14.17
CA LEU A 129 13.70 -15.90 12.96
C LEU A 129 12.48 -16.40 12.19
N GLN A 130 11.26 -16.13 12.67
CA GLN A 130 10.03 -16.52 11.97
C GLN A 130 10.03 -16.00 10.51
N GLY A 131 9.50 -16.78 9.61
CA GLY A 131 9.54 -16.56 8.15
C GLY A 131 10.88 -16.95 7.54
N LYS A 132 11.99 -16.46 8.11
CA LYS A 132 13.34 -16.80 7.64
C LYS A 132 13.62 -18.31 7.76
N MET A 133 13.29 -18.89 8.90
CA MET A 133 13.48 -20.32 9.11
C MET A 133 12.54 -21.13 8.23
N GLY A 134 11.27 -20.72 8.08
CA GLY A 134 10.34 -21.35 7.16
C GLY A 134 10.87 -21.43 5.74
N GLY A 135 11.43 -20.30 5.22
CA GLY A 135 12.07 -20.27 3.91
C GLY A 135 13.31 -21.16 3.82
N LEU A 136 14.13 -21.20 4.85
CA LEU A 136 15.35 -22.07 4.88
C LEU A 136 14.97 -23.55 4.92
N TYR A 137 13.98 -23.96 5.71
CA TYR A 137 13.48 -25.33 5.72
C TYR A 137 12.86 -25.72 4.37
N ALA A 138 12.06 -24.83 3.77
CA ALA A 138 11.51 -25.07 2.43
C ALA A 138 12.61 -25.24 1.37
N ARG A 139 13.70 -24.46 1.47
CA ARG A 139 14.86 -24.65 0.58
C ARG A 139 15.54 -25.99 0.79
N GLU A 140 15.71 -26.42 2.03
CA GLU A 140 16.33 -27.70 2.39
C GLU A 140 15.48 -28.88 1.88
N GLU A 141 14.15 -28.76 1.93
CA GLU A 141 13.21 -29.75 1.40
C GLU A 141 13.10 -29.72 -0.14
N GLY A 142 13.86 -28.85 -0.84
CA GLY A 142 13.90 -28.79 -2.31
C GLY A 142 12.77 -28.01 -2.96
N TYR A 143 12.02 -27.19 -2.23
CA TYR A 143 11.03 -26.30 -2.83
C TYR A 143 11.65 -25.29 -3.79
N SER A 144 10.90 -24.91 -4.83
CA SER A 144 11.38 -23.98 -5.84
C SER A 144 11.78 -22.62 -5.24
N ILE A 145 12.66 -21.89 -5.95
CA ILE A 145 13.13 -20.57 -5.50
C ILE A 145 11.99 -19.57 -5.31
N LEU A 146 10.90 -19.69 -6.09
CA LEU A 146 9.74 -18.84 -5.97
C LEU A 146 8.97 -19.09 -4.66
N ILE A 147 8.93 -20.34 -4.19
CA ILE A 147 8.23 -20.74 -2.98
C ILE A 147 9.07 -20.39 -1.73
N TRP A 148 10.30 -20.91 -1.64
CA TRP A 148 11.07 -20.73 -0.41
C TRP A 148 11.45 -19.27 -0.17
N LYS A 149 11.72 -18.47 -1.22
CA LYS A 149 11.95 -17.04 -1.06
C LYS A 149 10.70 -16.30 -0.62
N ALA A 150 9.53 -16.64 -1.17
CA ALA A 150 8.27 -16.03 -0.74
C ALA A 150 8.03 -16.28 0.76
N ILE A 151 8.24 -17.50 1.24
CA ILE A 151 8.15 -17.82 2.68
C ILE A 151 9.17 -17.02 3.48
N TYR A 152 10.42 -16.92 3.01
CA TYR A 152 11.48 -16.17 3.68
C TYR A 152 11.20 -14.67 3.81
N GLU A 153 10.58 -14.08 2.80
CA GLU A 153 10.42 -12.63 2.65
C GLU A 153 9.06 -12.10 3.13
N HIS A 154 8.04 -12.94 3.37
CA HIS A 154 6.66 -12.49 3.54
C HIS A 154 6.39 -11.58 4.74
N TYR A 155 7.26 -11.57 5.75
CA TYR A 155 7.15 -10.60 6.84
C TYR A 155 7.72 -9.22 6.49
N GLN A 156 8.56 -9.13 5.44
CA GLN A 156 9.11 -7.85 5.00
C GLN A 156 8.04 -6.97 4.33
N PRO A 157 8.17 -5.62 4.42
CA PRO A 157 9.03 -4.91 5.35
C PRO A 157 8.41 -4.89 6.75
N VAL A 158 9.23 -4.90 7.81
CA VAL A 158 8.80 -4.78 9.21
C VAL A 158 8.80 -3.32 9.67
N SER A 159 9.46 -2.43 8.93
CA SER A 159 9.51 -0.98 9.14
C SER A 159 9.64 -0.25 7.79
N LEU A 160 9.53 1.09 7.79
CA LEU A 160 9.74 1.88 6.56
C LEU A 160 11.18 1.80 6.03
N ASP A 161 12.16 1.62 6.91
CA ASP A 161 13.58 1.53 6.53
C ASP A 161 13.99 0.12 6.08
N ASP A 162 13.15 -0.89 6.36
CA ASP A 162 13.40 -2.26 5.92
C ASP A 162 13.13 -2.43 4.42
N SER A 163 13.82 -3.36 3.77
CA SER A 163 13.59 -3.68 2.37
C SER A 163 12.24 -4.36 2.14
N SER A 164 11.60 -4.05 1.03
CA SER A 164 10.46 -4.85 0.55
C SER A 164 10.91 -6.22 0.07
N PRO A 165 10.02 -7.22 0.02
CA PRO A 165 10.34 -8.51 -0.59
C PRO A 165 10.96 -8.34 -1.97
N PHE A 166 12.07 -9.04 -2.21
CA PHE A 166 12.74 -8.98 -3.52
C PHE A 166 11.91 -9.69 -4.59
N SER A 167 11.39 -10.88 -4.27
CA SER A 167 10.56 -11.67 -5.18
C SER A 167 9.14 -11.10 -5.29
N LEU A 168 8.53 -11.23 -6.46
CA LEU A 168 7.15 -10.82 -6.67
C LEU A 168 6.17 -11.72 -5.91
N THR A 169 6.46 -13.03 -5.85
CA THR A 169 5.72 -14.00 -5.02
C THR A 169 5.74 -13.63 -3.54
N GLY A 170 6.91 -13.24 -3.01
CA GLY A 170 7.05 -12.74 -1.65
C GLY A 170 6.29 -11.43 -1.41
N ALA A 171 6.29 -10.52 -2.38
CA ALA A 171 5.54 -9.26 -2.32
C ALA A 171 4.03 -9.50 -2.24
N ILE A 172 3.50 -10.40 -3.09
CA ILE A 172 2.07 -10.76 -3.10
C ILE A 172 1.67 -11.40 -1.76
N LEU A 173 2.46 -12.35 -1.27
CA LEU A 173 2.20 -13.02 0.00
C LEU A 173 2.30 -12.05 1.19
N SER A 174 3.27 -11.15 1.19
CA SER A 174 3.41 -10.13 2.22
C SER A 174 2.22 -9.17 2.27
N VAL A 175 1.75 -8.69 1.11
CA VAL A 175 0.55 -7.84 1.01
C VAL A 175 -0.67 -8.59 1.54
N ALA A 176 -0.84 -9.86 1.15
CA ALA A 176 -1.97 -10.68 1.61
C ALA A 176 -1.96 -10.88 3.13
N ASP A 177 -0.80 -11.25 3.73
CA ASP A 177 -0.66 -11.47 5.17
C ASP A 177 -0.94 -10.20 5.99
N LYS A 178 -0.42 -9.06 5.52
CA LYS A 178 -0.63 -7.77 6.16
C LYS A 178 -2.08 -7.30 6.06
N LEU A 179 -2.72 -7.47 4.89
CA LEU A 179 -4.13 -7.12 4.71
C LEU A 179 -5.05 -8.04 5.51
N ASP A 180 -4.79 -9.36 5.57
CA ASP A 180 -5.53 -10.29 6.42
C ASP A 180 -5.50 -9.84 7.89
N THR A 181 -4.32 -9.44 8.38
CA THR A 181 -4.17 -8.95 9.74
C THR A 181 -4.89 -7.62 9.97
N ILE A 182 -4.77 -6.65 9.05
CA ILE A 182 -5.40 -5.32 9.17
C ILE A 182 -6.93 -5.47 9.17
N VAL A 183 -7.47 -6.14 8.15
CA VAL A 183 -8.92 -6.30 7.97
C VAL A 183 -9.50 -7.13 9.12
N GLY A 184 -8.85 -8.23 9.49
CA GLY A 184 -9.31 -9.07 10.58
C GLY A 184 -9.37 -8.32 11.91
N THR A 185 -8.28 -7.67 12.30
CA THR A 185 -8.22 -6.90 13.56
C THR A 185 -9.24 -5.77 13.60
N THR A 186 -9.40 -5.04 12.50
CA THR A 186 -10.41 -3.97 12.38
C THR A 186 -11.82 -4.53 12.46
N GLY A 187 -12.06 -5.63 11.75
CA GLY A 187 -13.39 -6.24 11.62
C GLY A 187 -13.90 -6.88 12.91
N VAL A 188 -13.01 -7.37 13.79
CA VAL A 188 -13.40 -7.87 15.12
C VAL A 188 -13.52 -6.76 16.18
N GLY A 189 -13.38 -5.50 15.78
CA GLY A 189 -13.64 -4.35 16.66
C GLY A 189 -12.46 -3.95 17.54
N ILE A 190 -11.25 -4.43 17.28
CA ILE A 190 -10.06 -3.99 18.02
C ILE A 190 -9.67 -2.60 17.56
N GLU A 191 -9.74 -1.64 18.47
CA GLU A 191 -9.38 -0.26 18.19
C GLU A 191 -7.87 -0.04 18.22
N VAL A 192 -7.36 0.65 17.19
CA VAL A 192 -5.98 1.10 17.09
C VAL A 192 -5.91 2.53 17.56
N SER A 193 -5.63 2.75 18.83
CA SER A 193 -5.49 4.09 19.42
C SER A 193 -4.02 4.46 19.64
N GLY A 194 -3.68 5.74 19.42
CA GLY A 194 -2.43 6.41 19.78
C GLY A 194 -1.17 5.52 19.93
N SER A 195 -0.84 5.14 21.16
CA SER A 195 0.31 4.30 21.50
C SER A 195 0.04 2.79 21.43
N LYS A 196 -1.22 2.36 21.39
CA LYS A 196 -1.60 0.93 21.38
C LYS A 196 -1.81 0.44 19.95
N ASP A 197 -0.85 -0.30 19.43
CA ASP A 197 -0.92 -1.02 18.14
C ASP A 197 -0.38 -2.45 18.34
N PRO A 198 -1.09 -3.31 19.09
CA PRO A 198 -0.59 -4.64 19.49
C PRO A 198 -0.34 -5.56 18.29
N PHE A 199 -1.04 -5.37 17.18
CA PHE A 199 -0.89 -6.18 15.97
C PHE A 199 -0.06 -5.50 14.86
N GLY A 200 0.54 -4.33 15.16
CA GLY A 200 1.36 -3.61 14.19
C GLY A 200 0.61 -3.14 12.95
N ILE A 201 -0.68 -2.80 13.07
CA ILE A 201 -1.55 -2.45 11.94
C ILE A 201 -1.00 -1.26 11.15
N ARG A 202 -0.45 -0.25 11.85
CA ARG A 202 0.17 0.92 11.19
C ARG A 202 1.40 0.52 10.38
N ARG A 203 2.26 -0.32 10.96
CA ARG A 203 3.46 -0.84 10.28
C ARG A 203 3.07 -1.73 9.11
N ASN A 204 2.06 -2.58 9.28
CA ASN A 204 1.54 -3.41 8.21
C ASN A 204 1.00 -2.58 7.04
N ALA A 205 0.21 -1.53 7.31
CA ALA A 205 -0.31 -0.66 6.26
C ALA A 205 0.81 0.12 5.53
N GLN A 206 1.79 0.63 6.28
CA GLN A 206 2.99 1.24 5.68
C GLN A 206 3.75 0.24 4.80
N GLY A 207 3.91 -1.00 5.26
CA GLY A 207 4.54 -2.07 4.50
C GLY A 207 3.80 -2.39 3.20
N VAL A 208 2.48 -2.48 3.24
CA VAL A 208 1.64 -2.67 2.04
C VAL A 208 1.82 -1.51 1.06
N CYS A 209 1.72 -0.26 1.53
CA CYS A 209 1.94 0.92 0.68
C CYS A 209 3.33 0.88 0.03
N LYS A 210 4.38 0.62 0.82
CA LYS A 210 5.76 0.53 0.34
C LYS A 210 5.92 -0.52 -0.75
N ILE A 211 5.42 -1.73 -0.53
CA ILE A 211 5.49 -2.82 -1.52
C ILE A 211 4.80 -2.41 -2.82
N ILE A 212 3.57 -1.87 -2.74
CA ILE A 212 2.80 -1.45 -3.91
C ILE A 212 3.56 -0.39 -4.72
N LEU A 213 4.14 0.60 -4.04
CA LEU A 213 4.87 1.70 -4.67
C LEU A 213 6.18 1.22 -5.30
N GLU A 214 7.00 0.44 -4.60
CA GLU A 214 8.30 -0.03 -5.08
C GLU A 214 8.16 -1.07 -6.21
N LYS A 215 7.18 -1.98 -6.10
CA LYS A 215 6.90 -2.98 -7.13
C LYS A 215 6.01 -2.45 -8.26
N LYS A 216 5.53 -1.20 -8.16
CA LYS A 216 4.66 -0.54 -9.16
C LYS A 216 3.38 -1.36 -9.44
N LEU A 217 2.78 -1.94 -8.41
CA LEU A 217 1.61 -2.80 -8.56
C LEU A 217 0.36 -1.97 -8.86
N SER A 218 -0.22 -2.19 -10.03
CA SER A 218 -1.42 -1.48 -10.50
C SER A 218 -2.63 -2.41 -10.47
N PHE A 219 -3.57 -2.14 -9.58
CA PHE A 219 -4.80 -2.93 -9.40
C PHE A 219 -5.84 -2.14 -8.61
N SER A 220 -7.10 -2.63 -8.60
CA SER A 220 -8.16 -2.02 -7.77
C SER A 220 -7.99 -2.46 -6.32
N PHE A 221 -7.52 -1.53 -5.47
CA PHE A 221 -7.33 -1.76 -4.04
C PHE A 221 -8.67 -2.06 -3.31
N PRO A 222 -9.78 -1.34 -3.56
CA PRO A 222 -11.08 -1.68 -2.96
C PRO A 222 -11.54 -3.09 -3.29
N ARG A 223 -11.35 -3.58 -4.53
CA ARG A 223 -11.72 -4.95 -4.91
C ARG A 223 -10.87 -6.00 -4.21
N LEU A 224 -9.59 -5.71 -3.96
CA LEU A 224 -8.75 -6.60 -3.16
C LEU A 224 -9.24 -6.63 -1.70
N LEU A 225 -9.59 -5.47 -1.13
CA LEU A 225 -10.18 -5.40 0.22
C LEU A 225 -11.49 -6.18 0.31
N ASP A 226 -12.39 -6.05 -0.67
CA ASP A 226 -13.63 -6.85 -0.73
C ASP A 226 -13.33 -8.36 -0.69
N LYS A 227 -12.30 -8.80 -1.43
CA LYS A 227 -11.87 -10.20 -1.38
C LYS A 227 -11.37 -10.60 0.00
N VAL A 228 -10.51 -9.78 0.63
CA VAL A 228 -10.00 -10.06 1.99
C VAL A 228 -11.15 -10.14 3.00
N ILE A 229 -12.03 -9.14 3.02
CA ILE A 229 -13.21 -9.08 3.90
C ILE A 229 -14.07 -10.35 3.72
N ASN A 230 -14.34 -10.74 2.48
CA ASN A 230 -15.17 -11.91 2.19
C ASN A 230 -14.53 -13.24 2.61
N THR A 231 -13.20 -13.33 2.78
CA THR A 231 -12.57 -14.57 3.30
C THR A 231 -12.85 -14.81 4.78
N MET A 232 -13.25 -13.78 5.52
CA MET A 232 -13.50 -13.84 6.95
C MET A 232 -14.88 -13.29 7.37
N LYS A 233 -15.79 -13.15 6.42
CA LYS A 233 -17.11 -12.49 6.59
C LYS A 233 -17.92 -12.99 7.80
N ASP A 234 -17.84 -14.30 8.09
CA ASP A 234 -18.61 -14.94 9.14
C ASP A 234 -17.96 -14.79 10.55
N ARG A 235 -16.78 -14.16 10.60
CA ARG A 235 -16.01 -13.91 11.82
C ARG A 235 -15.92 -12.41 12.17
N LEU A 236 -16.43 -11.53 11.30
CA LEU A 236 -16.43 -10.09 11.54
C LEU A 236 -17.59 -9.68 12.45
N VAL A 237 -17.31 -8.78 13.38
CA VAL A 237 -18.30 -8.17 14.27
C VAL A 237 -18.84 -6.87 13.67
N ARG A 238 -17.98 -6.12 12.97
CA ARG A 238 -18.36 -4.88 12.28
C ARG A 238 -18.94 -5.15 10.90
N ASP A 239 -19.82 -4.25 10.44
CA ASP A 239 -20.32 -4.28 9.06
C ASP A 239 -19.18 -4.20 8.04
N LYS A 240 -19.36 -4.88 6.90
CA LYS A 240 -18.32 -4.99 5.87
C LYS A 240 -17.97 -3.66 5.22
N GLU A 241 -18.99 -2.82 4.96
CA GLU A 241 -18.77 -1.52 4.34
C GLU A 241 -18.08 -0.57 5.32
N ASP A 242 -18.41 -0.65 6.61
CA ASP A 242 -17.72 0.10 7.67
C ASP A 242 -16.24 -0.30 7.77
N VAL A 243 -15.95 -1.62 7.76
CA VAL A 243 -14.56 -2.12 7.75
C VAL A 243 -13.82 -1.62 6.52
N LYS A 244 -14.43 -1.73 5.34
CA LYS A 244 -13.84 -1.29 4.08
C LYS A 244 -13.55 0.19 4.07
N SER A 245 -14.52 1.01 4.46
CA SER A 245 -14.40 2.47 4.53
C SER A 245 -13.27 2.87 5.50
N PHE A 246 -13.28 2.30 6.70
CA PHE A 246 -12.23 2.54 7.69
C PHE A 246 -10.84 2.20 7.15
N VAL A 247 -10.69 1.02 6.53
CA VAL A 247 -9.40 0.58 5.99
C VAL A 247 -8.93 1.48 4.84
N LEU A 248 -9.83 1.90 3.94
CA LEU A 248 -9.50 2.84 2.87
C LEU A 248 -9.01 4.19 3.41
N ASP A 249 -9.71 4.77 4.37
CA ASP A 249 -9.31 6.02 5.02
C ASP A 249 -7.98 5.87 5.78
N PHE A 250 -7.80 4.74 6.44
CA PHE A 250 -6.56 4.42 7.14
C PHE A 250 -5.36 4.36 6.18
N PHE A 251 -5.52 3.70 5.02
CA PHE A 251 -4.48 3.66 3.99
C PHE A 251 -4.23 5.02 3.35
N LYS A 252 -5.27 5.81 3.10
CA LYS A 252 -5.15 7.18 2.59
C LYS A 252 -4.29 8.05 3.52
N ASN A 253 -4.53 7.97 4.83
CA ASN A 253 -3.74 8.67 5.84
C ASN A 253 -2.28 8.17 5.89
N ARG A 254 -2.03 6.87 5.66
CA ARG A 254 -0.66 6.33 5.61
C ARG A 254 0.08 6.79 4.36
N LEU A 255 -0.58 6.82 3.20
CA LEU A 255 -0.02 7.36 1.96
C LEU A 255 0.32 8.84 2.09
N GLN A 256 -0.56 9.64 2.70
CA GLN A 256 -0.28 11.05 2.98
C GLN A 256 1.01 11.19 3.77
N HIS A 257 1.14 10.47 4.88
CA HIS A 257 2.34 10.51 5.72
C HIS A 257 3.60 10.06 4.96
N ILE A 258 3.51 8.98 4.18
CA ILE A 258 4.64 8.49 3.38
C ILE A 258 5.08 9.55 2.38
N PHE A 259 4.17 10.18 1.66
CA PHE A 259 4.49 11.18 0.65
C PHE A 259 5.06 12.46 1.27
N GLU A 260 4.50 12.93 2.38
CA GLU A 260 5.02 14.09 3.12
C GLU A 260 6.44 13.82 3.66
N SER A 261 6.70 12.61 4.19
CA SER A 261 8.04 12.21 4.66
C SER A 261 9.08 12.12 3.54
N GLN A 262 8.64 11.91 2.29
CA GLN A 262 9.47 11.96 1.09
C GLN A 262 9.73 13.39 0.57
N GLY A 263 9.23 14.41 1.27
CA GLY A 263 9.47 15.82 0.94
C GLY A 263 8.47 16.44 -0.05
N TYR A 264 7.37 15.76 -0.37
CA TYR A 264 6.31 16.36 -1.18
C TYR A 264 5.52 17.40 -0.36
N ARG A 265 5.12 18.51 -1.01
CA ARG A 265 4.31 19.54 -0.38
C ARG A 265 2.95 18.96 0.05
N TYR A 266 2.51 19.29 1.26
CA TYR A 266 1.29 18.76 1.88
C TYR A 266 0.02 19.02 1.06
N ASP A 267 -0.06 20.18 0.40
CA ASP A 267 -1.20 20.57 -0.42
C ASP A 267 -1.29 19.78 -1.72
N LEU A 268 -0.14 19.50 -2.37
CA LEU A 268 -0.07 18.63 -3.56
C LEU A 268 -0.41 17.18 -3.19
N VAL A 269 0.03 16.73 -2.03
CA VAL A 269 -0.32 15.40 -1.51
C VAL A 269 -1.82 15.29 -1.30
N LYS A 270 -2.44 16.25 -0.59
CA LYS A 270 -3.90 16.28 -0.38
C LYS A 270 -4.66 16.33 -1.69
N ALA A 271 -4.25 17.20 -2.62
CA ALA A 271 -4.87 17.34 -3.94
C ALA A 271 -4.82 16.02 -4.75
N SER A 272 -3.69 15.32 -4.73
CA SER A 272 -3.52 14.05 -5.47
C SER A 272 -4.24 12.85 -4.84
N LEU A 273 -4.47 12.87 -3.52
CA LEU A 273 -5.20 11.83 -2.79
C LEU A 273 -6.72 12.09 -2.72
N ALA A 274 -7.18 13.30 -3.08
CA ALA A 274 -8.60 13.65 -3.07
C ALA A 274 -9.47 12.78 -4.00
N PRO A 275 -9.00 12.38 -5.20
CA PRO A 275 -9.76 11.48 -6.08
C PRO A 275 -9.99 10.08 -5.50
N GLY A 276 -9.32 9.74 -4.40
CA GLY A 276 -9.37 8.41 -3.78
C GLY A 276 -8.10 7.59 -4.04
N ILE A 277 -8.10 6.39 -3.46
CA ILE A 277 -7.00 5.43 -3.53
C ILE A 277 -7.42 4.11 -4.20
N ASP A 278 -8.34 4.17 -5.16
CA ASP A 278 -8.80 2.99 -5.90
C ASP A 278 -7.63 2.19 -6.51
N ASN A 279 -6.61 2.92 -6.92
CA ASN A 279 -5.32 2.35 -7.27
C ASN A 279 -4.24 3.14 -6.52
N VAL A 280 -3.60 2.47 -5.56
CA VAL A 280 -2.57 3.09 -4.69
C VAL A 280 -1.37 3.57 -5.50
N TYR A 281 -0.92 2.81 -6.50
CA TYR A 281 0.19 3.23 -7.35
C TYR A 281 -0.18 4.43 -8.23
N HIS A 282 -1.41 4.48 -8.75
CA HIS A 282 -1.91 5.64 -9.50
C HIS A 282 -1.98 6.91 -8.64
N SER A 283 -2.26 6.79 -7.33
CA SER A 283 -2.21 7.95 -6.42
C SER A 283 -0.82 8.58 -6.38
N TYR A 284 0.23 7.77 -6.37
CA TYR A 284 1.61 8.23 -6.47
C TYR A 284 1.92 8.86 -7.84
N LEU A 285 1.44 8.26 -8.93
CA LEU A 285 1.65 8.81 -10.27
C LEU A 285 0.95 10.17 -10.44
N ARG A 286 -0.25 10.35 -9.87
CA ARG A 286 -0.94 11.65 -9.80
C ARG A 286 -0.10 12.70 -9.08
N LEU A 287 0.43 12.33 -7.91
CA LEU A 287 1.29 13.23 -7.12
C LEU A 287 2.56 13.60 -7.90
N LYS A 288 3.24 12.64 -8.50
CA LYS A 288 4.43 12.91 -9.32
C LYS A 288 4.13 13.85 -10.47
N ALA A 289 3.03 13.62 -11.19
CA ALA A 289 2.61 14.46 -12.29
C ALA A 289 2.32 15.89 -11.81
N LEU A 290 1.57 16.05 -10.72
CA LEU A 290 1.26 17.36 -10.14
C LEU A 290 2.53 18.08 -9.66
N ASN A 291 3.41 17.39 -8.97
CA ASN A 291 4.67 17.95 -8.47
C ASN A 291 5.63 18.36 -9.60
N SER A 292 5.64 17.65 -10.74
CA SER A 292 6.50 18.01 -11.89
C SER A 292 6.09 19.32 -12.58
N LEU A 293 4.85 19.77 -12.38
CA LEU A 293 4.32 20.98 -12.98
C LEU A 293 4.31 22.19 -12.06
N LYS A 294 4.61 22.01 -10.77
CA LYS A 294 4.50 23.07 -9.73
C LYS A 294 5.32 24.34 -10.04
N ASP A 295 6.44 24.18 -10.75
CA ASP A 295 7.34 25.28 -11.12
C ASP A 295 7.10 25.78 -12.56
N SER A 296 6.08 25.25 -13.25
CA SER A 296 5.68 25.68 -14.59
C SER A 296 4.92 27.00 -14.55
N PRO A 297 5.18 27.95 -15.47
CA PRO A 297 4.40 29.20 -15.57
C PRO A 297 2.90 28.99 -15.80
N GLN A 298 2.50 27.80 -16.25
CA GLN A 298 1.10 27.46 -16.50
C GLN A 298 0.39 26.91 -15.25
N PHE A 299 1.13 26.56 -14.19
CA PHE A 299 0.58 25.87 -13.02
C PHE A 299 -0.39 26.74 -12.24
N GLU A 300 0.07 27.90 -11.77
CA GLU A 300 -0.77 28.81 -10.97
C GLU A 300 -2.02 29.27 -11.72
N PRO A 301 -1.93 29.72 -13.00
CA PRO A 301 -3.13 30.06 -13.76
C PRO A 301 -4.14 28.92 -13.89
N MET A 302 -3.67 27.69 -14.01
CA MET A 302 -4.59 26.52 -14.06
C MET A 302 -5.26 26.25 -12.72
N ILE A 303 -4.52 26.39 -11.61
CA ILE A 303 -5.09 26.29 -10.27
C ILE A 303 -6.17 27.35 -10.05
N MET A 304 -5.92 28.59 -10.46
CA MET A 304 -6.89 29.68 -10.33
C MET A 304 -8.19 29.38 -11.10
N ILE A 305 -8.07 28.89 -12.34
CA ILE A 305 -9.22 28.48 -13.16
C ILE A 305 -9.99 27.35 -12.50
N ALA A 306 -9.32 26.31 -12.04
CA ALA A 306 -9.97 25.18 -11.36
C ALA A 306 -10.71 25.63 -10.09
N LYS A 307 -10.13 26.56 -9.32
CA LYS A 307 -10.79 27.19 -8.17
C LYS A 307 -12.02 27.99 -8.60
N ARG A 308 -11.92 28.79 -9.68
CA ARG A 308 -13.05 29.57 -10.23
C ARG A 308 -14.20 28.67 -10.66
N VAL A 309 -13.89 27.56 -11.36
CA VAL A 309 -14.88 26.54 -11.75
C VAL A 309 -15.54 25.93 -10.51
N ASN A 310 -14.77 25.53 -9.49
CA ASN A 310 -15.33 24.93 -8.29
C ASN A 310 -16.15 25.91 -7.44
N ASN A 311 -15.74 27.17 -7.34
CA ASN A 311 -16.43 28.18 -6.54
C ASN A 311 -17.82 28.54 -7.08
N ILE A 312 -18.03 28.48 -8.42
CA ILE A 312 -19.34 28.77 -9.03
C ILE A 312 -20.29 27.55 -8.90
N LEU A 313 -19.75 26.34 -8.65
CA LEU A 313 -20.51 25.10 -8.51
C LEU A 313 -20.94 24.89 -7.05
N GLN A 314 -21.77 25.77 -6.50
CA GLN A 314 -22.30 25.68 -5.14
C GLN A 314 -23.25 24.48 -4.97
N ASP A 315 -23.95 24.10 -6.06
CA ASP A 315 -24.89 22.98 -6.09
C ASP A 315 -24.36 21.85 -6.99
N LYS A 316 -24.22 20.64 -6.45
CA LYS A 316 -23.85 19.44 -7.21
C LYS A 316 -25.08 18.89 -7.95
N SER A 317 -25.69 19.70 -8.82
CA SER A 317 -26.83 19.29 -9.61
C SER A 317 -26.44 18.16 -10.58
N LYS A 318 -27.38 17.23 -10.84
CA LYS A 318 -27.17 16.09 -11.76
C LYS A 318 -27.62 16.41 -13.18
N TYR A 319 -27.46 17.65 -13.63
CA TYR A 319 -27.85 18.02 -14.98
C TYR A 319 -26.82 17.54 -16.01
N LYS A 320 -27.31 17.13 -17.17
CA LYS A 320 -26.48 16.85 -18.35
C LYS A 320 -26.48 18.10 -19.25
N VAL A 321 -25.39 18.30 -19.98
CA VAL A 321 -25.29 19.34 -20.98
C VAL A 321 -26.27 19.06 -22.11
N ASN A 322 -27.05 20.05 -22.48
CA ASN A 322 -27.89 20.06 -23.67
C ASN A 322 -27.22 20.95 -24.72
N GLU A 323 -26.71 20.37 -25.79
CA GLU A 323 -26.00 21.07 -26.84
C GLU A 323 -26.86 22.13 -27.52
N GLY A 324 -28.19 21.91 -27.67
CA GLY A 324 -29.14 22.87 -28.21
C GLY A 324 -29.32 24.15 -27.38
N LEU A 325 -28.83 24.18 -26.14
CA LEU A 325 -28.82 25.33 -25.25
C LEU A 325 -27.44 26.02 -25.13
N LEU A 326 -26.48 25.64 -25.95
CA LEU A 326 -25.18 26.31 -26.06
C LEU A 326 -25.29 27.45 -27.08
N LEU A 327 -25.86 28.58 -26.67
CA LEU A 327 -26.24 29.66 -27.56
C LEU A 327 -25.06 30.56 -27.95
N GLU A 328 -24.14 30.79 -26.99
CA GLU A 328 -22.97 31.62 -27.24
C GLU A 328 -21.87 30.83 -27.97
N LYS A 329 -21.04 31.51 -28.74
CA LYS A 329 -19.91 30.93 -29.44
C LYS A 329 -18.95 30.25 -28.45
N GLN A 330 -18.65 30.91 -27.34
CA GLN A 330 -17.71 30.44 -26.32
C GLN A 330 -18.23 29.22 -25.55
N GLU A 331 -19.54 29.05 -25.41
CA GLU A 331 -20.15 27.84 -24.85
C GLU A 331 -19.87 26.64 -25.75
N ARG A 332 -20.09 26.79 -27.07
CA ARG A 332 -19.84 25.72 -28.05
C ARG A 332 -18.34 25.37 -28.16
N GLU A 333 -17.47 26.38 -28.18
CA GLU A 333 -16.02 26.19 -28.23
C GLU A 333 -15.50 25.49 -27.01
N LEU A 334 -15.96 25.86 -25.80
CA LEU A 334 -15.59 25.20 -24.56
C LEU A 334 -16.08 23.74 -24.53
N HIS A 335 -17.34 23.49 -24.93
CA HIS A 335 -17.91 22.14 -24.99
C HIS A 335 -17.15 21.25 -25.97
N THR A 336 -16.82 21.77 -27.16
CA THR A 336 -16.05 21.05 -28.19
C THR A 336 -14.63 20.70 -27.66
N THR A 337 -13.93 21.70 -27.11
CA THR A 337 -12.59 21.52 -26.53
C THR A 337 -12.60 20.52 -25.38
N PHE A 338 -13.58 20.63 -24.49
CA PHE A 338 -13.77 19.68 -23.38
C PHE A 338 -13.99 18.25 -23.87
N SER A 339 -14.87 18.05 -24.85
CA SER A 339 -15.20 16.72 -25.39
C SER A 339 -13.97 16.04 -25.99
N ILE A 340 -13.21 16.77 -26.82
CA ILE A 340 -11.96 16.28 -27.41
C ILE A 340 -10.95 15.90 -26.31
N ILE A 341 -10.77 16.77 -25.34
CA ILE A 341 -9.80 16.55 -24.26
C ILE A 341 -10.24 15.38 -23.37
N ARG A 342 -11.51 15.30 -22.97
CA ARG A 342 -12.08 14.20 -22.19
C ARG A 342 -11.81 12.86 -22.85
N ASP A 343 -12.10 12.70 -24.12
CA ASP A 343 -12.00 11.44 -24.85
C ASP A 343 -10.53 10.99 -25.00
N ASN A 344 -9.60 11.94 -25.07
CA ASN A 344 -8.17 11.65 -25.10
C ASN A 344 -7.55 11.40 -23.71
N ILE A 345 -8.10 12.00 -22.64
CA ILE A 345 -7.54 11.86 -21.28
C ILE A 345 -7.99 10.57 -20.61
N LEU A 346 -9.23 10.13 -20.80
CA LEU A 346 -9.75 8.95 -20.12
C LEU A 346 -8.89 7.68 -20.34
N PRO A 347 -8.42 7.37 -21.56
CA PRO A 347 -7.48 6.28 -21.78
C PRO A 347 -6.14 6.46 -21.04
N LEU A 348 -5.62 7.71 -20.98
CA LEU A 348 -4.37 8.01 -20.27
C LEU A 348 -4.51 7.80 -18.75
N ILE A 349 -5.63 8.22 -18.17
CA ILE A 349 -5.95 7.97 -16.75
C ILE A 349 -6.02 6.47 -16.48
N ALA A 350 -6.63 5.68 -17.37
CA ALA A 350 -6.77 4.25 -17.21
C ALA A 350 -5.41 3.53 -17.12
N ILE A 351 -4.44 3.96 -17.92
CA ILE A 351 -3.07 3.40 -17.90
C ILE A 351 -2.11 4.08 -16.91
N GLY A 352 -2.57 5.13 -16.20
CA GLY A 352 -1.76 5.87 -15.21
C GLY A 352 -0.83 6.93 -15.80
N ASP A 353 -0.96 7.32 -17.06
CA ASP A 353 -0.17 8.43 -17.67
C ASP A 353 -0.76 9.81 -17.29
N PHE A 354 -0.72 10.08 -15.99
CA PHE A 354 -1.22 11.35 -15.45
C PHE A 354 -0.41 12.56 -15.89
N ALA A 355 0.87 12.39 -16.21
CA ALA A 355 1.70 13.48 -16.68
C ALA A 355 1.22 14.00 -18.05
N LYS A 356 0.89 13.11 -18.96
CA LYS A 356 0.33 13.47 -20.26
C LYS A 356 -1.09 14.01 -20.12
N ALA A 357 -1.91 13.36 -19.29
CA ALA A 357 -3.27 13.80 -19.01
C ALA A 357 -3.33 15.24 -18.47
N GLN A 358 -2.48 15.60 -17.51
CA GLN A 358 -2.42 16.98 -16.98
C GLN A 358 -1.99 18.02 -18.02
N ARG A 359 -0.99 17.70 -18.83
CA ARG A 359 -0.58 18.61 -19.92
C ARG A 359 -1.72 18.88 -20.89
N MET A 360 -2.55 17.87 -21.16
CA MET A 360 -3.73 18.06 -22.03
C MET A 360 -4.82 18.90 -21.36
N ILE A 361 -5.07 18.71 -20.06
CA ILE A 361 -6.01 19.54 -19.28
C ILE A 361 -5.61 21.02 -19.37
N PHE A 362 -4.34 21.33 -19.28
CA PHE A 362 -3.87 22.72 -19.34
C PHE A 362 -4.20 23.42 -20.66
N ARG A 363 -4.43 22.67 -21.74
CA ARG A 363 -4.88 23.22 -23.02
C ARG A 363 -6.31 23.75 -22.97
N MET A 364 -7.15 23.33 -22.01
CA MET A 364 -8.50 23.91 -21.84
C MET A 364 -8.49 25.33 -21.25
N ARG A 365 -7.34 25.81 -20.76
CA ARG A 365 -7.24 27.07 -20.03
C ARG A 365 -7.81 28.23 -20.80
N SER A 366 -7.43 28.41 -22.07
CA SER A 366 -7.92 29.56 -22.86
C SER A 366 -9.44 29.47 -23.06
N SER A 367 -9.97 28.32 -23.46
CA SER A 367 -11.42 28.17 -23.70
C SER A 367 -12.24 28.36 -22.39
N ILE A 368 -11.72 28.00 -21.24
CA ILE A 368 -12.39 28.21 -19.94
C ILE A 368 -12.37 29.71 -19.60
N ASN A 369 -11.26 30.44 -19.83
CA ASN A 369 -11.19 31.87 -19.59
C ASN A 369 -12.13 32.61 -20.55
N ASP A 370 -12.06 32.33 -21.85
CA ASP A 370 -12.91 32.95 -22.86
C ASP A 370 -14.41 32.76 -22.56
N PHE A 371 -14.77 31.58 -22.05
CA PHE A 371 -16.13 31.31 -21.57
C PHE A 371 -16.51 32.22 -20.39
N PHE A 372 -15.66 32.33 -19.38
CA PHE A 372 -15.97 33.17 -18.22
C PHE A 372 -15.95 34.65 -18.51
N ASP A 373 -15.22 35.09 -19.52
CA ASP A 373 -15.10 36.51 -19.86
C ASP A 373 -16.27 37.00 -20.73
N HIS A 374 -16.93 36.08 -21.48
CA HIS A 374 -18.00 36.43 -22.42
C HIS A 374 -19.37 35.86 -22.05
N VAL A 375 -19.45 34.88 -21.14
CA VAL A 375 -20.69 34.17 -20.80
C VAL A 375 -21.08 34.43 -19.34
N LEU A 376 -22.25 35.09 -19.16
CA LEU A 376 -22.82 35.26 -17.81
C LEU A 376 -23.42 33.95 -17.31
N VAL A 377 -22.63 33.16 -16.54
CA VAL A 377 -23.05 31.83 -16.06
C VAL A 377 -24.33 31.90 -15.22
N MET A 378 -24.43 32.89 -14.32
CA MET A 378 -25.55 33.06 -13.39
C MET A 378 -26.65 33.99 -14.02
N THR A 379 -27.03 33.72 -15.24
CA THR A 379 -28.14 34.45 -15.97
C THR A 379 -29.50 34.17 -15.28
N ASP A 380 -30.45 35.07 -15.52
CA ASP A 380 -31.83 34.94 -15.01
C ASP A 380 -32.61 33.80 -15.69
N ASP A 381 -32.30 33.48 -16.95
CA ASP A 381 -32.85 32.28 -17.58
C ASP A 381 -32.37 31.01 -16.89
N LYS A 382 -33.27 30.40 -16.15
CA LYS A 382 -33.00 29.18 -15.37
C LYS A 382 -32.56 28.01 -16.23
N ARG A 383 -32.97 27.91 -17.49
CA ARG A 383 -32.61 26.82 -18.41
C ARG A 383 -31.16 26.98 -18.86
N LEU A 384 -30.78 28.18 -19.31
CA LEU A 384 -29.41 28.50 -19.73
C LEU A 384 -28.46 28.40 -18.56
N ARG A 385 -28.82 28.97 -17.38
CA ARG A 385 -28.01 28.85 -16.16
C ARG A 385 -27.73 27.40 -15.80
N ARG A 386 -28.72 26.52 -15.79
CA ARG A 386 -28.55 25.08 -15.50
C ARG A 386 -27.64 24.41 -16.55
N ASN A 387 -27.76 24.75 -17.81
CA ASN A 387 -26.93 24.17 -18.86
C ASN A 387 -25.45 24.60 -18.73
N ARG A 388 -25.20 25.88 -18.43
CA ARG A 388 -23.86 26.45 -18.19
C ARG A 388 -23.18 25.80 -16.96
N LEU A 389 -23.94 25.67 -15.88
CA LEU A 389 -23.47 24.95 -14.67
C LEU A 389 -23.21 23.46 -14.96
N ALA A 390 -24.02 22.79 -15.78
CA ALA A 390 -23.80 21.42 -16.18
C ALA A 390 -22.47 21.23 -16.93
N LEU A 391 -22.16 22.12 -17.86
CA LEU A 391 -20.88 22.11 -18.59
C LEU A 391 -19.68 22.29 -17.66
N LEU A 392 -19.74 23.28 -16.78
CA LEU A 392 -18.68 23.48 -15.77
C LEU A 392 -18.54 22.30 -14.80
N GLN A 393 -19.65 21.62 -14.47
CA GLN A 393 -19.66 20.45 -13.60
C GLN A 393 -19.00 19.25 -14.29
N GLU A 394 -19.21 19.02 -15.58
CA GLU A 394 -18.53 17.97 -16.33
C GLU A 394 -17.02 18.23 -16.38
N ILE A 395 -16.60 19.47 -16.58
CA ILE A 395 -15.19 19.89 -16.53
C ILE A 395 -14.62 19.63 -15.12
N SER A 396 -15.29 20.07 -14.06
CA SER A 396 -14.85 19.84 -12.68
C SER A 396 -14.70 18.34 -12.37
N ARG A 397 -15.64 17.50 -12.83
CA ARG A 397 -15.56 16.03 -12.67
C ARG A 397 -14.37 15.44 -13.42
N LEU A 398 -14.03 15.95 -14.58
CA LEU A 398 -12.83 15.48 -15.31
C LEU A 398 -11.56 15.88 -14.58
N LEU A 399 -11.45 17.12 -14.11
CA LEU A 399 -10.33 17.62 -13.32
C LEU A 399 -10.14 16.78 -12.04
N SER A 400 -11.23 16.51 -11.32
CA SER A 400 -11.22 15.77 -10.07
C SER A 400 -10.81 14.29 -10.20
N LYS A 401 -10.78 13.73 -11.43
CA LYS A 401 -10.19 12.39 -11.64
C LYS A 401 -8.66 12.38 -11.50
N ILE A 402 -8.01 13.52 -11.66
CA ILE A 402 -6.55 13.67 -11.58
C ILE A 402 -6.14 14.26 -10.24
N ALA A 403 -6.73 15.38 -9.84
CA ALA A 403 -6.45 16.04 -8.56
C ALA A 403 -7.60 16.98 -8.19
N ASP A 404 -7.76 17.23 -6.90
CA ASP A 404 -8.55 18.37 -6.44
C ASP A 404 -7.65 19.62 -6.38
N TYR A 405 -7.63 20.35 -7.49
CA TYR A 405 -6.81 21.56 -7.63
C TYR A 405 -7.21 22.68 -6.67
N SER A 406 -8.41 22.65 -6.08
CA SER A 406 -8.84 23.66 -5.10
C SER A 406 -8.03 23.64 -3.81
N LEU A 407 -7.47 22.46 -3.49
CA LEU A 407 -6.64 22.23 -2.29
C LEU A 407 -5.20 22.76 -2.45
N VAL A 408 -4.79 23.11 -3.67
CA VAL A 408 -3.43 23.57 -3.92
C VAL A 408 -3.26 25.02 -3.46
N VAL A 409 -2.21 25.27 -2.66
CA VAL A 409 -1.87 26.61 -2.14
C VAL A 409 -1.01 27.35 -3.18
N ILE A 410 -1.49 28.47 -3.65
CA ILE A 410 -0.72 29.41 -4.46
C ILE A 410 0.02 30.34 -3.50
N LYS A 411 1.34 30.44 -3.67
CA LYS A 411 2.11 31.46 -2.93
C LYS A 411 1.76 32.82 -3.53
N GLY A 412 1.13 33.68 -2.74
CA GLY A 412 0.91 35.08 -3.09
C GLY A 412 2.22 35.86 -3.14
#